data_c7f10b0e83e7ba7642abac4014f32585
#
_entry.id   c7f10b0e83e7ba7642abac4014f32585
#
_cell.length_a   1.000
_cell.length_b   1.000
_cell.length_c   1.000
_cell.angle_alpha   90.00
_cell.angle_beta   90.00
_cell.angle_gamma   90.00
#
_symmetry.space_group_name_H-M   'P 1'
#
loop_
_entity.id
_entity.type
_entity.pdbx_description
1 polymer ?
#
loop_
_entity_poly.entity_id
_entity_poly.type
_entity_poly.pdbx_seq_one_letter_code
_entity_poly.pdbx_strand_id
1 'polypeptide(L)'
;YNVLNPMGYDAYGLPAEQYAIQTGQHPEKTTCENINRYREQLDKIGFSFDWSREVRTCAPDYYHWTQWAFQKMFNSYFCNTCQKAQPIEKLIDHLKTHGTEGLNVAETEHIELTAKEWNAMSEREQADTLMNYRIAFMGETMVNWCAGLGTVLANDEVVDGVSVRGGYPVEQKKMRQWCLRVSAYSQRLLDGLETIQWSDSIKETQKNWIGRSEGTEVNIKVADSDISFTIFTTRADTMFGVTFFVLAPESELVGQVTTPEQQQAVDEYVKYVKGRTERERMIDHTVTGVFSGAYGVNPITGDRCPIYISEYVLAGYGTGAIMAVPAHDSRDYAFAKHCSLPIIPPIEGADVTAESSAA
;
A
#
# COMPACT_ATOMS: atom_id res chain seq x y z
N TYR A 1 -10.02 -45.93 0.29
CA TYR A 1 -10.17 -44.62 -0.28
C TYR A 1 -8.87 -44.23 -1.00
N ASN A 2 -8.99 -43.51 -2.12
CA ASN A 2 -7.86 -42.88 -2.76
C ASN A 2 -7.58 -41.56 -2.03
N VAL A 3 -6.37 -41.41 -1.49
CA VAL A 3 -5.97 -40.22 -0.76
C VAL A 3 -4.94 -39.47 -1.59
N LEU A 4 -5.23 -38.20 -1.92
CA LEU A 4 -4.29 -37.28 -2.53
C LEU A 4 -3.75 -36.36 -1.42
N ASN A 5 -2.54 -36.62 -0.96
CA ASN A 5 -1.87 -35.85 0.09
C ASN A 5 -0.43 -35.52 -0.32
N PRO A 6 -0.24 -34.58 -1.27
CA PRO A 6 1.07 -34.17 -1.72
C PRO A 6 1.77 -33.30 -0.67
N MET A 7 3.10 -33.26 -0.69
CA MET A 7 3.93 -32.33 0.06
C MET A 7 4.55 -31.30 -0.90
N GLY A 8 4.52 -30.04 -0.51
CA GLY A 8 5.20 -28.95 -1.21
C GLY A 8 6.20 -28.23 -0.31
N TYR A 9 7.36 -27.91 -0.89
CA TYR A 9 8.40 -27.13 -0.24
C TYR A 9 8.47 -25.74 -0.88
N ASP A 10 8.18 -24.72 -0.09
CA ASP A 10 8.47 -23.32 -0.46
C ASP A 10 9.98 -23.10 -0.27
N ALA A 11 10.71 -23.10 -1.38
CA ALA A 11 12.16 -23.25 -1.38
C ALA A 11 12.90 -22.02 -1.92
N TYR A 12 12.27 -20.85 -1.85
CA TYR A 12 12.89 -19.55 -2.11
C TYR A 12 13.01 -18.75 -0.82
N GLY A 13 13.86 -17.74 -0.84
CA GLY A 13 13.84 -16.66 0.12
C GLY A 13 15.14 -16.39 0.84
N LEU A 14 15.10 -15.31 1.60
CA LEU A 14 16.21 -14.72 2.35
C LEU A 14 16.97 -15.69 3.26
N PRO A 15 16.34 -16.66 3.99
CA PRO A 15 17.07 -17.57 4.85
C PRO A 15 18.14 -18.40 4.12
N ALA A 16 17.81 -18.97 2.95
CA ALA A 16 18.76 -19.77 2.18
C ALA A 16 19.84 -18.91 1.53
N GLU A 17 19.46 -17.70 1.06
CA GLU A 17 20.38 -16.75 0.43
C GLU A 17 21.40 -16.20 1.44
N GLN A 18 20.97 -15.79 2.62
CA GLN A 18 21.87 -15.28 3.67
C GLN A 18 22.78 -16.38 4.22
N TYR A 19 22.29 -17.62 4.35
CA TYR A 19 23.13 -18.74 4.73
C TYR A 19 24.20 -19.04 3.66
N ALA A 20 23.83 -18.92 2.39
CA ALA A 20 24.78 -19.09 1.29
C ALA A 20 25.89 -18.01 1.32
N ILE A 21 25.53 -16.75 1.58
CA ILE A 21 26.50 -15.67 1.73
C ILE A 21 27.45 -15.92 2.90
N GLN A 22 26.93 -16.34 4.06
CA GLN A 22 27.72 -16.60 5.26
C GLN A 22 28.67 -17.80 5.11
N THR A 23 28.25 -18.85 4.42
CA THR A 23 28.99 -20.14 4.35
C THR A 23 29.74 -20.34 3.05
N GLY A 24 29.47 -19.51 2.02
CA GLY A 24 30.00 -19.72 0.66
C GLY A 24 29.42 -20.94 -0.06
N GLN A 25 28.35 -21.55 0.46
CA GLN A 25 27.66 -22.68 -0.19
C GLN A 25 26.56 -22.20 -1.13
N HIS A 26 26.38 -22.90 -2.24
CA HIS A 26 25.26 -22.65 -3.14
C HIS A 26 23.92 -22.95 -2.45
N PRO A 27 22.89 -22.09 -2.55
CA PRO A 27 21.60 -22.26 -1.85
C PRO A 27 20.92 -23.60 -2.13
N GLU A 28 21.02 -24.11 -3.35
CA GLU A 28 20.44 -25.39 -3.77
C GLU A 28 20.90 -26.54 -2.88
N LYS A 29 22.20 -26.61 -2.54
CA LYS A 29 22.76 -27.69 -1.73
C LYS A 29 22.09 -27.73 -0.36
N THR A 30 22.09 -26.62 0.35
CA THR A 30 21.46 -26.52 1.68
C THR A 30 19.97 -26.78 1.61
N THR A 31 19.28 -26.27 0.59
CA THR A 31 17.85 -26.48 0.38
C THR A 31 17.53 -27.96 0.18
N CYS A 32 18.29 -28.69 -0.66
CA CYS A 32 18.11 -30.11 -0.88
C CYS A 32 18.40 -30.95 0.37
N GLU A 33 19.44 -30.61 1.12
CA GLU A 33 19.76 -31.27 2.40
C GLU A 33 18.62 -31.10 3.42
N ASN A 34 18.07 -29.89 3.52
CA ASN A 34 16.94 -29.58 4.40
C ASN A 34 15.66 -30.33 3.98
N ILE A 35 15.34 -30.36 2.68
CA ILE A 35 14.18 -31.10 2.15
C ILE A 35 14.27 -32.56 2.54
N ASN A 36 15.42 -33.18 2.34
CA ASN A 36 15.65 -34.59 2.71
C ASN A 36 15.46 -34.80 4.22
N ARG A 37 15.94 -33.85 5.02
CA ARG A 37 15.80 -33.90 6.48
C ARG A 37 14.35 -33.78 6.92
N TYR A 38 13.57 -32.83 6.35
CA TYR A 38 12.15 -32.71 6.62
C TYR A 38 11.40 -33.99 6.26
N ARG A 39 11.66 -34.56 5.10
CA ARG A 39 11.06 -35.81 4.67
C ARG A 39 11.30 -36.95 5.67
N GLU A 40 12.53 -37.14 6.10
CA GLU A 40 12.88 -38.15 7.12
C GLU A 40 12.12 -37.91 8.44
N GLN A 41 11.98 -36.67 8.87
CA GLN A 41 11.27 -36.31 10.10
C GLN A 41 9.76 -36.54 9.98
N LEU A 42 9.16 -36.18 8.88
CA LEU A 42 7.73 -36.38 8.60
C LEU A 42 7.37 -37.87 8.49
N ASP A 43 8.24 -38.67 7.87
CA ASP A 43 8.09 -40.14 7.82
C ASP A 43 8.14 -40.76 9.22
N LYS A 44 9.02 -40.27 10.11
CA LYS A 44 9.08 -40.75 11.52
C LYS A 44 7.82 -40.39 12.33
N ILE A 45 7.16 -39.29 12.02
CA ILE A 45 5.87 -38.90 12.64
C ILE A 45 4.73 -39.79 12.13
N GLY A 46 4.88 -40.37 10.93
CA GLY A 46 3.91 -41.29 10.34
C GLY A 46 2.86 -40.61 9.48
N PHE A 47 3.16 -39.46 8.91
CA PHE A 47 2.29 -38.80 7.94
C PHE A 47 2.15 -39.60 6.65
N SER A 48 0.95 -39.67 6.09
CA SER A 48 0.65 -40.39 4.84
C SER A 48 0.81 -39.46 3.62
N PHE A 49 2.01 -38.91 3.42
CA PHE A 49 2.30 -38.12 2.23
C PHE A 49 2.56 -38.98 1.01
N ASP A 50 2.05 -38.55 -0.13
CA ASP A 50 2.39 -39.13 -1.45
C ASP A 50 3.66 -38.44 -2.00
N TRP A 51 4.81 -38.94 -1.63
CA TRP A 51 6.10 -38.39 -2.06
C TRP A 51 6.33 -38.46 -3.57
N SER A 52 5.57 -39.27 -4.31
CA SER A 52 5.64 -39.28 -5.78
C SER A 52 5.10 -38.01 -6.41
N ARG A 53 4.34 -37.22 -5.63
CA ARG A 53 3.75 -35.93 -6.02
C ARG A 53 4.35 -34.75 -5.23
N GLU A 54 5.55 -34.94 -4.76
CA GLU A 54 6.34 -33.89 -4.10
C GLU A 54 6.57 -32.70 -5.05
N VAL A 55 6.40 -31.50 -4.53
CA VAL A 55 6.60 -30.25 -5.27
C VAL A 55 7.68 -29.42 -4.60
N ARG A 56 8.60 -28.86 -5.40
CA ARG A 56 9.63 -27.92 -4.97
C ARG A 56 9.51 -26.65 -5.78
N THR A 57 9.20 -25.53 -5.13
CA THR A 57 8.95 -24.27 -5.85
C THR A 57 10.19 -23.74 -6.59
N CYS A 58 11.39 -24.10 -6.13
CA CYS A 58 12.65 -23.75 -6.79
C CYS A 58 13.05 -24.65 -7.98
N ALA A 59 12.29 -25.72 -8.26
CA ALA A 59 12.60 -26.62 -9.36
C ALA A 59 12.11 -26.04 -10.71
N PRO A 60 12.88 -26.21 -11.81
CA PRO A 60 12.53 -25.66 -13.13
C PRO A 60 11.18 -26.15 -13.66
N ASP A 61 10.80 -27.39 -13.39
CA ASP A 61 9.53 -27.98 -13.77
C ASP A 61 8.33 -27.38 -13.02
N TYR A 62 8.58 -26.72 -11.90
CA TYR A 62 7.57 -25.96 -11.18
C TYR A 62 7.58 -24.47 -11.58
N TYR A 63 8.71 -23.77 -11.43
CA TYR A 63 8.72 -22.30 -11.57
C TYR A 63 8.47 -21.82 -13.00
N HIS A 64 8.63 -22.64 -14.04
CA HIS A 64 8.25 -22.24 -15.39
C HIS A 64 6.75 -21.88 -15.49
N TRP A 65 5.90 -22.50 -14.66
CA TRP A 65 4.48 -22.14 -14.58
C TRP A 65 4.25 -20.78 -13.94
N THR A 66 5.06 -20.43 -12.93
CA THR A 66 5.07 -19.08 -12.34
C THR A 66 5.50 -18.04 -13.38
N GLN A 67 6.52 -18.35 -14.17
CA GLN A 67 6.97 -17.49 -15.26
C GLN A 67 5.90 -17.36 -16.37
N TRP A 68 5.22 -18.44 -16.70
CA TRP A 68 4.12 -18.42 -17.65
C TRP A 68 2.96 -17.57 -17.15
N ALA A 69 2.57 -17.71 -15.90
CA ALA A 69 1.53 -16.89 -15.29
C ALA A 69 1.91 -15.40 -15.29
N PHE A 70 3.16 -15.08 -14.94
CA PHE A 70 3.67 -13.71 -15.03
C PHE A 70 3.58 -13.16 -16.45
N GLN A 71 4.00 -13.92 -17.46
CA GLN A 71 3.89 -13.50 -18.86
C GLN A 71 2.44 -13.23 -19.29
N LYS A 72 1.48 -14.04 -18.81
CA LYS A 72 0.05 -13.80 -19.06
C LYS A 72 -0.41 -12.50 -18.44
N MET A 73 -0.03 -12.22 -17.18
CA MET A 73 -0.34 -10.95 -16.51
C MET A 73 0.33 -9.75 -17.19
N PHE A 74 1.58 -9.89 -17.59
CA PHE A 74 2.32 -8.85 -18.32
C PHE A 74 1.69 -8.53 -19.69
N ASN A 75 1.20 -9.53 -20.41
CA ASN A 75 0.55 -9.38 -21.70
C ASN A 75 -0.98 -9.16 -21.59
N SER A 76 -1.43 -8.62 -20.44
CA SER A 76 -2.84 -8.35 -20.21
C SER A 76 -3.03 -6.99 -19.55
N TYR A 77 -4.21 -6.39 -19.79
CA TYR A 77 -4.74 -5.26 -19.03
C TYR A 77 -6.08 -5.63 -18.40
N PHE A 78 -6.54 -4.90 -17.41
CA PHE A 78 -7.84 -5.13 -16.79
C PHE A 78 -8.88 -4.17 -17.36
N CYS A 79 -9.95 -4.74 -17.97
CA CYS A 79 -11.07 -4.00 -18.51
C CYS A 79 -12.14 -3.80 -17.42
N ASN A 80 -12.40 -2.55 -17.01
CA ASN A 80 -13.39 -2.23 -15.99
C ASN A 80 -14.82 -2.50 -16.48
N THR A 81 -15.11 -2.36 -17.78
CA THR A 81 -16.44 -2.64 -18.32
C THR A 81 -16.79 -4.13 -18.29
N CYS A 82 -15.84 -5.00 -18.64
CA CYS A 82 -16.09 -6.45 -18.65
C CYS A 82 -15.58 -7.17 -17.39
N GLN A 83 -15.02 -6.44 -16.42
CA GLN A 83 -14.54 -6.91 -15.12
C GLN A 83 -13.60 -8.11 -15.21
N LYS A 84 -12.67 -8.10 -16.18
CA LYS A 84 -11.69 -9.17 -16.38
C LYS A 84 -10.47 -8.73 -17.17
N ALA A 85 -9.41 -9.54 -17.07
CA ALA A 85 -8.23 -9.39 -17.91
C ALA A 85 -8.56 -9.55 -19.41
N GLN A 86 -7.95 -8.75 -20.24
CA GLN A 86 -7.98 -8.80 -21.70
C GLN A 86 -6.55 -8.79 -22.25
N PRO A 87 -6.29 -9.41 -23.40
CA PRO A 87 -5.00 -9.35 -24.08
C PRO A 87 -4.57 -7.92 -24.39
N ILE A 88 -3.31 -7.60 -24.13
CA ILE A 88 -2.75 -6.25 -24.32
C ILE A 88 -2.86 -5.74 -25.76
N GLU A 89 -2.88 -6.65 -26.75
CA GLU A 89 -3.04 -6.35 -28.17
C GLU A 89 -4.34 -5.58 -28.45
N LYS A 90 -5.43 -5.92 -27.74
CA LYS A 90 -6.70 -5.18 -27.88
C LYS A 90 -6.59 -3.74 -27.45
N LEU A 91 -5.83 -3.47 -26.39
CA LEU A 91 -5.55 -2.12 -25.93
C LEU A 91 -4.69 -1.37 -26.96
N ILE A 92 -3.66 -2.02 -27.49
CA ILE A 92 -2.80 -1.44 -28.52
C ILE A 92 -3.61 -1.05 -29.77
N ASP A 93 -4.52 -1.90 -30.21
CA ASP A 93 -5.38 -1.63 -31.38
C ASP A 93 -6.35 -0.48 -31.11
N HIS A 94 -6.87 -0.37 -29.89
CA HIS A 94 -7.70 0.77 -29.48
C HIS A 94 -6.88 2.07 -29.47
N LEU A 95 -5.69 2.06 -28.86
CA LEU A 95 -4.81 3.24 -28.80
C LEU A 95 -4.40 3.73 -30.20
N LYS A 96 -4.16 2.82 -31.16
CA LYS A 96 -3.83 3.16 -32.54
C LYS A 96 -4.97 3.90 -33.25
N THR A 97 -6.21 3.62 -32.91
CA THR A 97 -7.39 4.13 -33.64
C THR A 97 -8.10 5.27 -32.93
N HIS A 98 -8.12 5.26 -31.60
CA HIS A 98 -8.90 6.19 -30.77
C HIS A 98 -8.06 6.93 -29.74
N GLY A 99 -6.79 6.53 -29.52
CA GLY A 99 -6.04 7.01 -28.37
C GLY A 99 -6.64 6.49 -27.07
N THR A 100 -6.71 7.33 -26.04
CA THR A 100 -7.34 6.99 -24.77
C THR A 100 -8.84 7.34 -24.70
N GLU A 101 -9.41 7.90 -25.76
CA GLU A 101 -10.83 8.22 -25.80
C GLU A 101 -11.70 6.96 -25.65
N GLY A 102 -12.64 7.02 -24.70
CA GLY A 102 -13.55 5.91 -24.41
C GLY A 102 -12.93 4.70 -23.70
N LEU A 103 -11.67 4.75 -23.29
CA LEU A 103 -11.06 3.70 -22.46
C LEU A 103 -11.68 3.69 -21.06
N ASN A 104 -12.08 2.48 -20.64
CA ASN A 104 -12.48 2.21 -19.26
C ASN A 104 -11.70 0.99 -18.74
N VAL A 105 -10.49 1.24 -18.29
CA VAL A 105 -9.51 0.23 -17.89
C VAL A 105 -8.87 0.61 -16.57
N ALA A 106 -8.28 -0.36 -15.88
CA ALA A 106 -7.48 -0.08 -14.71
C ALA A 106 -6.12 0.49 -15.13
N GLU A 107 -5.75 1.63 -14.57
CA GLU A 107 -4.52 2.37 -14.87
C GLU A 107 -3.83 2.83 -13.58
N THR A 108 -2.55 3.18 -13.66
CA THR A 108 -1.79 3.74 -12.54
C THR A 108 -2.02 5.25 -12.45
N GLU A 109 -1.96 5.92 -13.60
CA GLU A 109 -2.16 7.36 -13.76
C GLU A 109 -3.10 7.60 -14.94
N HIS A 110 -3.93 8.63 -14.83
CA HIS A 110 -4.78 9.01 -15.93
C HIS A 110 -3.94 9.73 -17.01
N ILE A 111 -3.91 9.15 -18.20
CA ILE A 111 -3.16 9.69 -19.35
C ILE A 111 -4.14 9.99 -20.48
N GLU A 112 -4.10 11.22 -21.00
CA GLU A 112 -4.83 11.60 -22.19
C GLU A 112 -3.89 11.57 -23.41
N LEU A 113 -4.20 10.72 -24.39
CA LEU A 113 -3.45 10.57 -25.63
C LEU A 113 -4.40 10.46 -26.82
N THR A 114 -4.12 11.21 -27.87
CA THR A 114 -4.78 11.00 -29.16
C THR A 114 -4.15 9.83 -29.92
N ALA A 115 -4.90 9.24 -30.86
CA ALA A 115 -4.36 8.20 -31.74
C ALA A 115 -3.12 8.69 -32.54
N LYS A 116 -3.07 9.97 -32.88
CA LYS A 116 -1.94 10.57 -33.60
C LYS A 116 -0.69 10.60 -32.71
N GLU A 117 -0.82 10.99 -31.48
CA GLU A 117 0.30 11.01 -30.52
C GLU A 117 0.81 9.61 -30.26
N TRP A 118 -0.09 8.64 -29.99
CA TRP A 118 0.28 7.24 -29.83
C TRP A 118 1.08 6.70 -31.02
N ASN A 119 0.60 6.94 -32.24
CA ASN A 119 1.24 6.45 -33.45
C ASN A 119 2.56 7.18 -33.83
N ALA A 120 2.81 8.35 -33.22
CA ALA A 120 4.06 9.09 -33.33
C ALA A 120 5.15 8.64 -32.35
N MET A 121 4.77 7.90 -31.33
CA MET A 121 5.70 7.38 -30.31
C MET A 121 6.63 6.32 -30.89
N SER A 122 7.86 6.29 -30.41
CA SER A 122 8.78 5.18 -30.62
C SER A 122 8.27 3.91 -29.92
N GLU A 123 8.74 2.73 -30.33
CA GLU A 123 8.39 1.45 -29.70
C GLU A 123 8.67 1.46 -28.17
N ARG A 124 9.73 2.15 -27.74
CA ARG A 124 10.06 2.28 -26.33
C ARG A 124 9.05 3.13 -25.58
N GLU A 125 8.67 4.28 -26.10
CA GLU A 125 7.67 5.16 -25.49
C GLU A 125 6.31 4.46 -25.41
N GLN A 126 5.91 3.71 -26.46
CA GLN A 126 4.70 2.89 -26.44
C GLN A 126 4.79 1.81 -25.36
N ALA A 127 5.93 1.11 -25.24
CA ALA A 127 6.12 0.08 -24.22
C ALA A 127 6.07 0.66 -22.80
N ASP A 128 6.66 1.83 -22.57
CA ASP A 128 6.63 2.52 -21.28
C ASP A 128 5.20 3.00 -20.97
N THR A 129 4.46 3.54 -21.93
CA THR A 129 3.06 3.92 -21.76
C THR A 129 2.17 2.71 -21.43
N LEU A 130 2.40 1.55 -22.06
CA LEU A 130 1.65 0.33 -21.78
C LEU A 130 1.86 -0.17 -20.35
N MET A 131 2.98 0.15 -19.67
CA MET A 131 3.17 -0.20 -18.26
C MET A 131 2.10 0.42 -17.37
N ASN A 132 1.52 1.56 -17.76
CA ASN A 132 0.42 2.19 -17.05
C ASN A 132 -0.85 1.32 -16.97
N TYR A 133 -1.01 0.36 -17.86
CA TYR A 133 -2.23 -0.44 -18.01
C TYR A 133 -2.04 -1.93 -17.74
N ARG A 134 -0.80 -2.45 -17.81
CA ARG A 134 -0.52 -3.87 -17.62
C ARG A 134 -0.91 -4.36 -16.24
N ILE A 135 -1.32 -5.63 -16.13
CA ILE A 135 -1.60 -6.27 -14.83
C ILE A 135 -0.30 -6.51 -14.05
N ALA A 136 0.76 -6.99 -14.71
CA ALA A 136 2.11 -7.00 -14.14
C ALA A 136 2.90 -5.84 -14.77
N PHE A 137 3.40 -4.93 -13.93
CA PHE A 137 4.07 -3.70 -14.40
C PHE A 137 5.24 -3.31 -13.48
N MET A 138 6.14 -2.49 -14.01
CA MET A 138 7.20 -1.87 -13.21
C MET A 138 6.66 -0.58 -12.61
N GLY A 139 6.61 -0.52 -11.28
CA GLY A 139 6.21 0.67 -10.53
C GLY A 139 7.30 1.10 -9.55
N GLU A 140 7.20 2.33 -9.07
CA GLU A 140 8.01 2.83 -7.97
C GLU A 140 7.21 2.73 -6.67
N THR A 141 7.74 2.01 -5.71
CA THR A 141 7.08 1.78 -4.41
C THR A 141 8.05 2.04 -3.27
N MET A 142 7.51 2.46 -2.12
CA MET A 142 8.28 2.51 -0.88
C MET A 142 8.53 1.10 -0.39
N VAL A 143 9.79 0.78 -0.09
CA VAL A 143 10.21 -0.54 0.37
C VAL A 143 11.12 -0.42 1.59
N ASN A 144 11.14 -1.47 2.41
CA ASN A 144 12.05 -1.59 3.55
C ASN A 144 13.42 -2.04 3.04
N TRP A 145 14.32 -1.13 2.75
CA TRP A 145 15.67 -1.44 2.30
C TRP A 145 16.62 -1.70 3.46
N CYS A 146 17.30 -2.82 3.45
CA CYS A 146 18.34 -3.16 4.41
C CYS A 146 19.70 -3.27 3.73
N ALA A 147 20.54 -2.26 3.88
CA ALA A 147 21.88 -2.25 3.29
C ALA A 147 22.79 -3.35 3.86
N GLY A 148 22.63 -3.70 5.14
CA GLY A 148 23.41 -4.75 5.80
C GLY A 148 23.12 -6.15 5.27
N LEU A 149 21.90 -6.41 4.77
CA LEU A 149 21.51 -7.66 4.11
C LEU A 149 21.53 -7.56 2.58
N GLY A 150 21.66 -6.34 2.03
CA GLY A 150 21.67 -6.09 0.59
C GLY A 150 20.35 -6.39 -0.12
N THR A 151 19.22 -6.28 0.58
CA THR A 151 17.91 -6.68 0.05
C THR A 151 16.76 -5.84 0.62
N VAL A 152 15.59 -5.98 0.00
CA VAL A 152 14.31 -5.48 0.49
C VAL A 152 13.69 -6.49 1.46
N LEU A 153 13.12 -6.00 2.56
CA LEU A 153 12.49 -6.81 3.60
C LEU A 153 10.98 -6.63 3.61
N ALA A 154 10.26 -7.70 3.91
CA ALA A 154 8.84 -7.62 4.23
C ALA A 154 8.62 -6.89 5.57
N ASN A 155 7.41 -6.37 5.80
CA ASN A 155 7.11 -5.66 7.05
C ASN A 155 7.34 -6.53 8.30
N ASP A 156 7.04 -7.84 8.21
CA ASP A 156 7.24 -8.80 9.31
C ASP A 156 8.73 -9.10 9.62
N GLU A 157 9.64 -8.70 8.73
CA GLU A 157 11.09 -8.88 8.89
C GLU A 157 11.77 -7.64 9.48
N VAL A 158 10.99 -6.62 9.84
CA VAL A 158 11.48 -5.36 10.45
C VAL A 158 10.81 -5.15 11.80
N VAL A 159 11.60 -4.93 12.84
CA VAL A 159 11.14 -4.61 14.21
C VAL A 159 12.00 -3.49 14.76
N ASP A 160 11.38 -2.46 15.31
CA ASP A 160 12.06 -1.28 15.88
C ASP A 160 13.08 -0.63 14.91
N GLY A 161 12.76 -0.59 13.60
CA GLY A 161 13.63 0.00 12.57
C GLY A 161 14.86 -0.81 12.21
N VAL A 162 14.97 -2.06 12.69
CA VAL A 162 16.06 -2.96 12.35
C VAL A 162 15.54 -4.30 11.80
N SER A 163 16.37 -4.97 11.00
CA SER A 163 16.04 -6.30 10.48
C SER A 163 16.02 -7.34 11.62
N VAL A 164 14.97 -8.17 11.66
CA VAL A 164 14.88 -9.33 12.58
C VAL A 164 16.10 -10.23 12.45
N ARG A 165 16.61 -10.33 11.25
CA ARG A 165 17.79 -11.11 10.91
C ARG A 165 19.03 -10.22 10.90
N GLY A 166 19.88 -10.37 11.90
CA GLY A 166 21.15 -9.66 12.01
C GLY A 166 21.10 -8.28 12.68
N GLY A 167 19.93 -7.70 12.97
CA GLY A 167 19.79 -6.43 13.67
C GLY A 167 20.33 -5.21 12.89
N TYR A 168 20.31 -5.26 11.57
CA TYR A 168 20.80 -4.19 10.73
C TYR A 168 19.77 -3.07 10.56
N PRO A 169 20.17 -1.80 10.50
CA PRO A 169 19.26 -0.69 10.21
C PRO A 169 18.50 -0.87 8.90
N VAL A 170 17.22 -0.54 8.94
CA VAL A 170 16.31 -0.58 7.78
C VAL A 170 15.83 0.83 7.50
N GLU A 171 15.80 1.21 6.22
CA GLU A 171 15.32 2.50 5.78
C GLU A 171 14.17 2.36 4.76
N GLN A 172 13.21 3.26 4.82
CA GLN A 172 12.19 3.39 3.79
C GLN A 172 12.82 4.05 2.56
N LYS A 173 12.75 3.34 1.42
CA LYS A 173 13.36 3.80 0.17
C LYS A 173 12.41 3.60 -0.99
N LYS A 174 12.27 4.62 -1.83
CA LYS A 174 11.53 4.51 -3.09
C LYS A 174 12.40 3.72 -4.08
N MET A 175 11.88 2.58 -4.54
CA MET A 175 12.59 1.70 -5.46
C MET A 175 11.66 1.21 -6.58
N ARG A 176 12.24 1.02 -7.76
CA ARG A 176 11.57 0.41 -8.90
C ARG A 176 11.41 -1.08 -8.66
N GLN A 177 10.16 -1.56 -8.65
CA GLN A 177 9.79 -2.94 -8.34
C GLN A 177 8.78 -3.48 -9.35
N TRP A 178 8.74 -4.80 -9.51
CA TRP A 178 7.60 -5.45 -10.16
C TRP A 178 6.37 -5.37 -9.27
N CYS A 179 5.29 -4.86 -9.84
CA CYS A 179 4.00 -4.74 -9.18
C CYS A 179 2.95 -5.56 -9.91
N LEU A 180 1.99 -6.09 -9.16
CA LEU A 180 0.79 -6.72 -9.70
C LEU A 180 -0.43 -5.85 -9.36
N ARG A 181 -1.25 -5.54 -10.37
CA ARG A 181 -2.45 -4.69 -10.24
C ARG A 181 -3.61 -5.47 -9.59
N VAL A 182 -3.38 -5.95 -8.37
CA VAL A 182 -4.36 -6.77 -7.63
C VAL A 182 -5.60 -5.97 -7.25
N SER A 183 -5.46 -4.67 -7.00
CA SER A 183 -6.56 -3.76 -6.66
C SER A 183 -7.64 -3.68 -7.76
N ALA A 184 -7.30 -3.91 -9.02
CA ALA A 184 -8.27 -3.99 -10.12
C ALA A 184 -9.29 -5.13 -9.95
N TYR A 185 -8.98 -6.14 -9.14
CA TYR A 185 -9.85 -7.28 -8.84
C TYR A 185 -10.62 -7.14 -7.54
N SER A 186 -10.40 -6.07 -6.77
CA SER A 186 -10.98 -5.90 -5.43
C SER A 186 -12.50 -6.01 -5.42
N GLN A 187 -13.20 -5.31 -6.32
CA GLN A 187 -14.65 -5.39 -6.40
C GLN A 187 -15.14 -6.80 -6.76
N ARG A 188 -14.47 -7.46 -7.71
CA ARG A 188 -14.82 -8.84 -8.10
C ARG A 188 -14.61 -9.83 -6.96
N LEU A 189 -13.60 -9.63 -6.12
CA LEU A 189 -13.37 -10.45 -4.92
C LEU A 189 -14.48 -10.23 -3.90
N LEU A 190 -14.92 -9.00 -3.65
CA LEU A 190 -16.06 -8.69 -2.77
C LEU A 190 -17.34 -9.35 -3.26
N ASP A 191 -17.68 -9.16 -4.54
CA ASP A 191 -18.89 -9.75 -5.14
C ASP A 191 -18.85 -11.29 -5.07
N GLY A 192 -17.66 -11.88 -5.22
CA GLY A 192 -17.45 -13.32 -5.14
C GLY A 192 -17.75 -13.91 -3.76
N LEU A 193 -17.62 -13.14 -2.68
CA LEU A 193 -17.94 -13.62 -1.31
C LEU A 193 -19.41 -13.97 -1.15
N GLU A 194 -20.31 -13.35 -1.92
CA GLU A 194 -21.75 -13.65 -1.87
C GLU A 194 -22.09 -14.98 -2.56
N THR A 195 -21.20 -15.51 -3.39
CA THR A 195 -21.41 -16.75 -4.14
C THR A 195 -20.92 -18.01 -3.44
N ILE A 196 -20.18 -17.87 -2.33
CA ILE A 196 -19.53 -18.97 -1.61
C ILE A 196 -20.21 -19.25 -0.26
N GLN A 197 -20.15 -20.52 0.17
CA GLN A 197 -20.73 -20.98 1.44
C GLN A 197 -19.68 -20.94 2.57
N TRP A 198 -19.18 -19.76 2.87
CA TRP A 198 -18.30 -19.54 4.02
C TRP A 198 -19.08 -18.97 5.21
N SER A 199 -18.53 -19.11 6.42
CA SER A 199 -19.10 -18.46 7.59
C SER A 199 -19.03 -16.94 7.48
N ASP A 200 -19.99 -16.25 8.11
CA ASP A 200 -20.05 -14.78 8.09
C ASP A 200 -18.78 -14.14 8.65
N SER A 201 -18.20 -14.73 9.69
CA SER A 201 -16.94 -14.25 10.29
C SER A 201 -15.78 -14.24 9.28
N ILE A 202 -15.66 -15.29 8.44
CA ILE A 202 -14.61 -15.36 7.41
C ILE A 202 -14.90 -14.32 6.32
N LYS A 203 -16.17 -14.19 5.89
CA LYS A 203 -16.56 -13.20 4.89
C LYS A 203 -16.27 -11.77 5.37
N GLU A 204 -16.62 -11.44 6.61
CA GLU A 204 -16.31 -10.13 7.19
C GLU A 204 -14.80 -9.87 7.29
N THR A 205 -14.01 -10.86 7.68
CA THR A 205 -12.54 -10.72 7.69
C THR A 205 -12.01 -10.40 6.29
N GLN A 206 -12.53 -11.05 5.23
CA GLN A 206 -12.13 -10.78 3.85
C GLN A 206 -12.61 -9.40 3.38
N LYS A 207 -13.83 -8.99 3.69
CA LYS A 207 -14.36 -7.65 3.38
C LYS A 207 -13.53 -6.56 4.02
N ASN A 208 -13.21 -6.71 5.30
CA ASN A 208 -12.39 -5.75 6.04
C ASN A 208 -10.96 -5.68 5.50
N TRP A 209 -10.39 -6.82 5.07
CA TRP A 209 -9.07 -6.85 4.43
C TRP A 209 -9.05 -6.10 3.09
N ILE A 210 -10.07 -6.29 2.24
CA ILE A 210 -10.20 -5.58 0.96
C ILE A 210 -10.44 -4.09 1.21
N GLY A 211 -11.21 -3.75 2.25
CA GLY A 211 -11.34 -2.40 2.77
C GLY A 211 -11.98 -1.42 1.78
N ARG A 212 -13.05 -1.82 1.06
CA ARG A 212 -13.79 -0.89 0.20
C ARG A 212 -14.29 0.29 1.03
N SER A 213 -13.92 1.48 0.62
CA SER A 213 -14.34 2.74 1.24
C SER A 213 -14.94 3.66 0.17
N GLU A 214 -16.06 4.30 0.51
CA GLU A 214 -16.69 5.31 -0.33
C GLU A 214 -16.67 6.65 0.41
N GLY A 215 -16.31 7.69 -0.29
CA GLY A 215 -16.19 9.01 0.33
C GLY A 215 -16.08 10.13 -0.70
N THR A 216 -15.69 11.28 -0.21
CA THR A 216 -15.58 12.52 -1.00
C THR A 216 -14.14 13.01 -0.95
N GLU A 217 -13.63 13.38 -2.10
CA GLU A 217 -12.38 14.14 -2.20
C GLU A 217 -12.70 15.63 -2.08
N VAL A 218 -11.90 16.32 -1.27
CA VAL A 218 -12.06 17.76 -1.04
C VAL A 218 -10.72 18.44 -1.22
N ASN A 219 -10.69 19.48 -2.05
CA ASN A 219 -9.49 20.27 -2.29
C ASN A 219 -9.36 21.37 -1.24
N ILE A 220 -8.25 21.36 -0.50
CA ILE A 220 -7.92 22.32 0.55
C ILE A 220 -6.85 23.26 0.02
N LYS A 221 -7.14 24.56 0.02
CA LYS A 221 -6.15 25.60 -0.31
C LYS A 221 -5.30 25.91 0.91
N VAL A 222 -4.00 26.02 0.71
CA VAL A 222 -3.10 26.53 1.74
C VAL A 222 -3.21 28.07 1.76
N ALA A 223 -3.46 28.61 2.94
CA ALA A 223 -3.63 30.04 3.11
C ALA A 223 -2.37 30.82 2.69
N ASP A 224 -2.57 31.95 2.06
CA ASP A 224 -1.51 32.88 1.62
C ASP A 224 -0.51 32.23 0.62
N SER A 225 -0.92 31.18 -0.12
CA SER A 225 -0.12 30.51 -1.12
C SER A 225 -0.96 29.99 -2.31
N ASP A 226 -0.31 29.59 -3.39
CA ASP A 226 -0.95 28.92 -4.54
C ASP A 226 -1.00 27.39 -4.38
N ILE A 227 -0.55 26.88 -3.23
CA ILE A 227 -0.51 25.44 -2.94
C ILE A 227 -1.91 24.96 -2.57
N SER A 228 -2.27 23.79 -3.05
CA SER A 228 -3.48 23.07 -2.62
C SER A 228 -3.18 21.58 -2.49
N PHE A 229 -3.95 20.90 -1.66
CA PHE A 229 -3.88 19.45 -1.51
C PHE A 229 -5.28 18.86 -1.38
N THR A 230 -5.44 17.62 -1.79
CA THR A 230 -6.71 16.89 -1.71
C THR A 230 -6.71 16.01 -0.47
N ILE A 231 -7.80 16.07 0.28
CA ILE A 231 -8.12 15.11 1.34
C ILE A 231 -9.22 14.17 0.86
N PHE A 232 -9.23 12.94 1.38
CA PHE A 232 -10.34 12.01 1.22
C PHE A 232 -11.03 11.81 2.57
N THR A 233 -12.38 11.90 2.58
CA THR A 233 -13.16 11.65 3.79
C THR A 233 -14.42 10.83 3.49
N THR A 234 -14.74 9.88 4.36
CA THR A 234 -16.02 9.16 4.36
C THR A 234 -17.13 9.93 5.08
N ARG A 235 -16.78 11.00 5.77
CA ARG A 235 -17.68 11.82 6.62
C ARG A 235 -17.59 13.30 6.24
N ALA A 236 -17.90 13.60 4.98
CA ALA A 236 -17.95 14.99 4.50
C ALA A 236 -18.95 15.88 5.28
N ASP A 237 -19.98 15.27 5.87
CA ASP A 237 -20.95 15.90 6.75
C ASP A 237 -20.33 16.54 8.00
N THR A 238 -19.19 16.05 8.47
CA THR A 238 -18.49 16.57 9.66
C THR A 238 -17.52 17.72 9.38
N MET A 239 -17.42 18.20 8.14
CA MET A 239 -16.48 19.26 7.75
C MET A 239 -16.65 20.57 8.51
N PHE A 240 -17.84 20.85 9.04
CA PHE A 240 -18.11 22.02 9.91
C PHE A 240 -17.34 21.97 11.25
N GLY A 241 -16.90 20.77 11.67
CA GLY A 241 -16.14 20.54 12.92
C GLY A 241 -14.64 20.38 12.69
N VAL A 242 -14.13 20.63 11.49
CA VAL A 242 -12.69 20.54 11.20
C VAL A 242 -11.95 21.65 11.93
N THR A 243 -10.93 21.28 12.69
CA THR A 243 -10.12 22.23 13.45
C THR A 243 -8.63 22.19 13.07
N PHE A 244 -8.18 21.18 12.38
CA PHE A 244 -6.84 21.09 11.80
C PHE A 244 -6.79 20.12 10.63
N PHE A 245 -5.70 20.17 9.86
CA PHE A 245 -5.37 19.20 8.80
C PHE A 245 -4.10 18.47 9.18
N VAL A 246 -3.94 17.24 8.70
CA VAL A 246 -2.74 16.45 8.96
C VAL A 246 -2.22 15.85 7.68
N LEU A 247 -0.92 15.95 7.47
CA LEU A 247 -0.18 15.35 6.37
C LEU A 247 0.65 14.16 6.89
N ALA A 248 0.75 13.13 6.08
CA ALA A 248 1.68 12.03 6.30
C ALA A 248 3.13 12.55 6.21
N PRO A 249 4.04 12.13 7.09
CA PRO A 249 5.44 12.57 7.09
C PRO A 249 6.20 12.28 5.80
N GLU A 250 5.76 11.28 5.03
CA GLU A 250 6.34 10.86 3.75
C GLU A 250 5.83 11.69 2.55
N SER A 251 4.80 12.53 2.76
CA SER A 251 4.20 13.32 1.68
C SER A 251 5.17 14.36 1.13
N GLU A 252 5.23 14.48 -0.19
CA GLU A 252 6.01 15.51 -0.87
C GLU A 252 5.50 16.94 -0.56
N LEU A 253 4.24 17.05 -0.09
CA LEU A 253 3.66 18.31 0.35
C LEU A 253 4.31 18.88 1.61
N VAL A 254 4.89 18.02 2.46
CA VAL A 254 5.53 18.45 3.71
C VAL A 254 6.57 19.54 3.46
N GLY A 255 7.46 19.32 2.47
CA GLY A 255 8.46 20.31 2.11
C GLY A 255 7.92 21.60 1.49
N GLN A 256 6.70 21.54 0.91
CA GLN A 256 6.06 22.70 0.26
C GLN A 256 5.29 23.58 1.25
N VAL A 257 4.68 22.97 2.28
CA VAL A 257 3.86 23.68 3.27
C VAL A 257 4.62 24.08 4.52
N THR A 258 5.84 23.54 4.73
CA THR A 258 6.63 23.88 5.91
C THR A 258 7.21 25.28 5.79
N THR A 259 6.94 26.12 6.80
CA THR A 259 7.54 27.46 6.84
C THR A 259 9.00 27.42 7.29
N PRO A 260 9.83 28.42 6.92
CA PRO A 260 11.25 28.44 7.32
C PRO A 260 11.47 28.33 8.84
N GLU A 261 10.54 28.90 9.64
CA GLU A 261 10.61 28.88 11.10
C GLU A 261 10.37 27.47 11.68
N GLN A 262 9.62 26.63 10.99
CA GLN A 262 9.29 25.27 11.42
C GLN A 262 10.18 24.20 10.77
N GLN A 263 11.02 24.57 9.81
CA GLN A 263 11.80 23.63 9.02
C GLN A 263 12.62 22.65 9.87
N GLN A 264 13.32 23.15 10.88
CA GLN A 264 14.16 22.31 11.73
C GLN A 264 13.32 21.29 12.52
N ALA A 265 12.21 21.72 13.13
CA ALA A 265 11.35 20.86 13.92
C ALA A 265 10.68 19.79 13.05
N VAL A 266 10.27 20.16 11.83
CA VAL A 266 9.67 19.24 10.86
C VAL A 266 10.70 18.21 10.38
N ASP A 267 11.92 18.62 10.04
CA ASP A 267 12.99 17.71 9.60
C ASP A 267 13.35 16.69 10.68
N GLU A 268 13.46 17.13 11.93
CA GLU A 268 13.71 16.26 13.09
C GLU A 268 12.59 15.25 13.28
N TYR A 269 11.33 15.68 13.17
CA TYR A 269 10.16 14.81 13.30
C TYR A 269 10.06 13.80 12.15
N VAL A 270 10.22 14.23 10.89
CA VAL A 270 10.23 13.34 9.72
C VAL A 270 11.34 12.30 9.83
N LYS A 271 12.53 12.69 10.32
CA LYS A 271 13.62 11.76 10.56
C LYS A 271 13.29 10.72 11.64
N TYR A 272 12.61 11.13 12.72
CA TYR A 272 12.12 10.22 13.75
C TYR A 272 11.16 9.19 13.18
N VAL A 273 10.14 9.64 12.42
CA VAL A 273 9.12 8.74 11.85
C VAL A 273 9.69 7.79 10.80
N LYS A 274 10.68 8.20 10.01
CA LYS A 274 11.35 7.33 9.03
C LYS A 274 12.01 6.07 9.64
N GLY A 275 12.31 6.09 10.92
CA GLY A 275 12.81 4.92 11.64
C GLY A 275 11.73 3.93 12.08
N ARG A 276 10.44 4.24 11.87
CA ARG A 276 9.30 3.44 12.31
C ARG A 276 8.56 2.80 11.14
N THR A 277 8.15 1.55 11.30
CA THR A 277 7.34 0.85 10.31
C THR A 277 5.87 1.30 10.39
N GLU A 278 5.11 1.15 9.29
CA GLU A 278 3.66 1.41 9.29
C GLU A 278 2.93 0.57 10.36
N ARG A 279 3.36 -0.67 10.57
CA ARG A 279 2.76 -1.56 11.57
C ARG A 279 2.96 -1.04 12.99
N GLU A 280 4.16 -0.55 13.33
CA GLU A 280 4.44 0.06 14.63
C GLU A 280 3.58 1.31 14.84
N ARG A 281 3.45 2.14 13.82
CA ARG A 281 2.62 3.34 13.84
C ARG A 281 1.12 3.04 14.01
N MET A 282 0.64 1.91 13.47
CA MET A 282 -0.76 1.48 13.64
C MET A 282 -1.06 0.94 15.05
N ILE A 283 -0.07 0.34 15.70
CA ILE A 283 -0.23 -0.28 17.04
C ILE A 283 0.02 0.74 18.16
N ASP A 284 0.96 1.65 17.95
CA ASP A 284 1.31 2.67 18.93
C ASP A 284 0.30 3.82 18.87
N HIS A 285 -0.42 4.03 19.97
CA HIS A 285 -1.39 5.10 20.12
C HIS A 285 -0.81 6.37 20.76
N THR A 286 0.52 6.47 20.85
CA THR A 286 1.20 7.66 21.35
C THR A 286 0.94 8.84 20.41
N VAL A 287 0.44 9.93 20.96
CA VAL A 287 0.14 11.12 20.19
C VAL A 287 1.43 11.90 19.93
N THR A 288 1.84 11.98 18.67
CA THR A 288 3.00 12.75 18.21
C THR A 288 2.67 13.54 16.97
N GLY A 289 3.35 14.65 16.76
CA GLY A 289 3.19 15.49 15.56
C GLY A 289 3.86 16.85 15.71
N VAL A 290 4.04 17.53 14.58
CA VAL A 290 4.66 18.85 14.53
C VAL A 290 3.85 19.80 13.67
N PHE A 291 3.78 21.07 14.06
CA PHE A 291 3.12 22.11 13.27
C PHE A 291 4.01 22.50 12.08
N SER A 292 3.41 22.60 10.89
CA SER A 292 4.14 22.99 9.67
C SER A 292 4.42 24.51 9.56
N GLY A 293 3.73 25.32 10.36
CA GLY A 293 3.71 26.78 10.21
C GLY A 293 2.62 27.30 9.27
N ALA A 294 2.03 26.46 8.45
CA ALA A 294 1.01 26.82 7.48
C ALA A 294 -0.42 26.47 7.94
N TYR A 295 -1.40 27.05 7.25
CA TYR A 295 -2.82 26.86 7.50
C TYR A 295 -3.55 26.44 6.22
N GLY A 296 -4.43 25.45 6.32
CA GLY A 296 -5.39 25.10 5.28
C GLY A 296 -6.69 25.88 5.46
N VAL A 297 -7.37 26.23 4.37
CA VAL A 297 -8.66 26.90 4.41
C VAL A 297 -9.77 25.87 4.23
N ASN A 298 -10.65 25.75 5.23
CA ASN A 298 -11.84 24.92 5.13
C ASN A 298 -12.76 25.49 4.03
N PRO A 299 -13.05 24.75 2.96
CA PRO A 299 -13.82 25.31 1.83
C PRO A 299 -15.29 25.57 2.16
N ILE A 300 -15.83 25.02 3.26
CA ILE A 300 -17.22 25.19 3.67
C ILE A 300 -17.36 26.39 4.60
N THR A 301 -16.54 26.50 5.64
CA THR A 301 -16.64 27.55 6.65
C THR A 301 -15.79 28.77 6.35
N GLY A 302 -14.74 28.62 5.52
CA GLY A 302 -13.74 29.65 5.29
C GLY A 302 -12.68 29.78 6.39
N ASP A 303 -12.77 28.96 7.44
CA ASP A 303 -11.83 29.02 8.57
C ASP A 303 -10.44 28.58 8.19
N ARG A 304 -9.44 29.21 8.81
CA ARG A 304 -8.03 28.84 8.67
C ARG A 304 -7.68 27.84 9.76
N CYS A 305 -7.44 26.59 9.37
CA CYS A 305 -7.07 25.48 10.26
C CYS A 305 -5.58 25.15 10.11
N PRO A 306 -4.81 24.98 11.21
CA PRO A 306 -3.40 24.69 11.14
C PRO A 306 -3.15 23.33 10.46
N ILE A 307 -2.03 23.22 9.73
CA ILE A 307 -1.58 22.01 9.09
C ILE A 307 -0.47 21.38 9.96
N TYR A 308 -0.72 20.16 10.44
CA TYR A 308 0.24 19.38 11.19
C TYR A 308 0.80 18.24 10.33
N ILE A 309 1.96 17.74 10.74
CA ILE A 309 2.58 16.54 10.20
C ILE A 309 2.59 15.51 11.33
N SER A 310 1.97 14.35 11.11
CA SER A 310 1.87 13.33 12.14
C SER A 310 1.88 11.91 11.57
N GLU A 311 2.51 11.01 12.31
CA GLU A 311 2.69 9.61 11.94
C GLU A 311 1.40 8.77 11.97
N TYR A 312 0.31 9.25 12.58
CA TYR A 312 -0.95 8.52 12.53
C TYR A 312 -1.65 8.58 11.16
N VAL A 313 -1.18 9.46 10.26
CA VAL A 313 -1.59 9.49 8.86
C VAL A 313 -0.58 8.73 8.01
N LEU A 314 -1.05 7.78 7.22
CA LEU A 314 -0.23 6.96 6.35
C LEU A 314 -0.28 7.48 4.91
N ALA A 315 0.88 7.61 4.27
CA ALA A 315 0.97 8.10 2.89
C ALA A 315 0.28 7.16 1.86
N GLY A 316 0.20 5.87 2.17
CA GLY A 316 -0.46 4.85 1.32
C GLY A 316 -1.98 4.76 1.51
N TYR A 317 -2.57 5.53 2.43
CA TYR A 317 -4.01 5.55 2.67
C TYR A 317 -4.64 6.86 2.17
N GLY A 318 -5.60 6.75 1.26
CA GLY A 318 -6.22 7.91 0.62
C GLY A 318 -5.21 8.79 -0.11
N THR A 319 -5.22 10.07 0.18
CA THR A 319 -4.32 11.07 -0.41
C THR A 319 -3.06 11.35 0.41
N GLY A 320 -2.86 10.64 1.54
CA GLY A 320 -1.81 10.96 2.51
C GLY A 320 -2.02 12.27 3.26
N ALA A 321 -3.24 12.83 3.18
CA ALA A 321 -3.69 14.01 3.88
C ALA A 321 -5.10 13.81 4.41
N ILE A 322 -5.38 14.27 5.63
CA ILE A 322 -6.70 14.16 6.26
C ILE A 322 -7.17 15.49 6.83
N MET A 323 -8.47 15.65 6.93
CA MET A 323 -9.10 16.61 7.84
C MET A 323 -9.25 15.98 9.22
N ALA A 324 -9.11 16.75 10.26
CA ALA A 324 -9.29 16.30 11.62
C ALA A 324 -10.53 16.92 12.25
N VAL A 325 -11.38 16.03 12.80
CA VAL A 325 -12.64 16.39 13.45
C VAL A 325 -12.66 15.84 14.88
N PRO A 326 -12.05 16.54 15.84
CA PRO A 326 -11.88 16.06 17.22
C PRO A 326 -13.16 15.67 17.95
N ALA A 327 -14.30 16.24 17.55
CA ALA A 327 -15.59 15.91 18.14
C ALA A 327 -16.10 14.51 17.77
N HIS A 328 -15.58 13.89 16.69
CA HIS A 328 -16.09 12.63 16.13
C HIS A 328 -15.03 11.57 15.86
N ASP A 329 -13.74 11.85 16.09
CA ASP A 329 -12.65 10.87 15.97
C ASP A 329 -11.78 10.89 17.22
N SER A 330 -11.55 9.72 17.84
CA SER A 330 -10.80 9.59 19.10
C SER A 330 -9.32 9.94 18.96
N ARG A 331 -8.71 9.69 17.80
CA ARG A 331 -7.31 10.04 17.54
C ARG A 331 -7.17 11.54 17.35
N ASP A 332 -8.08 12.14 16.58
CA ASP A 332 -8.14 13.60 16.40
C ASP A 332 -8.40 14.29 17.73
N TYR A 333 -9.27 13.72 18.58
CA TYR A 333 -9.53 14.25 19.92
C TYR A 333 -8.29 14.26 20.79
N ALA A 334 -7.58 13.10 20.84
CA ALA A 334 -6.34 13.00 21.61
C ALA A 334 -5.27 13.97 21.11
N PHE A 335 -5.15 14.11 19.78
CA PHE A 335 -4.22 15.05 19.15
C PHE A 335 -4.59 16.51 19.47
N ALA A 336 -5.86 16.87 19.35
CA ALA A 336 -6.34 18.22 19.68
C ALA A 336 -6.08 18.59 21.14
N LYS A 337 -6.29 17.65 22.06
CA LYS A 337 -5.96 17.84 23.49
C LYS A 337 -4.47 18.02 23.71
N HIS A 338 -3.64 17.19 23.08
CA HIS A 338 -2.18 17.29 23.18
C HIS A 338 -1.64 18.64 22.65
N CYS A 339 -2.18 19.11 21.53
CA CYS A 339 -1.75 20.36 20.89
C CYS A 339 -2.55 21.59 21.33
N SER A 340 -3.47 21.45 22.30
CA SER A 340 -4.35 22.53 22.78
C SER A 340 -5.17 23.20 21.67
N LEU A 341 -5.66 22.38 20.71
CA LEU A 341 -6.49 22.83 19.60
C LEU A 341 -7.98 22.85 20.00
N PRO A 342 -8.81 23.66 19.32
CA PRO A 342 -10.23 23.72 19.57
C PRO A 342 -10.93 22.40 19.20
N ILE A 343 -11.99 22.07 19.93
CA ILE A 343 -12.89 20.95 19.62
C ILE A 343 -14.27 21.54 19.34
N ILE A 344 -14.70 21.46 18.09
CA ILE A 344 -15.94 22.06 17.62
C ILE A 344 -16.93 20.95 17.27
N PRO A 345 -18.07 20.83 17.97
CA PRO A 345 -19.11 19.88 17.61
C PRO A 345 -19.85 20.34 16.34
N PRO A 346 -19.82 19.56 15.25
CA PRO A 346 -20.59 19.90 14.04
C PRO A 346 -22.08 19.61 14.16
N ILE A 347 -22.51 18.90 15.23
CA ILE A 347 -23.90 18.51 15.49
C ILE A 347 -24.30 19.05 16.86
N GLU A 348 -25.49 19.69 16.96
CA GLU A 348 -26.03 20.18 18.24
C GLU A 348 -26.28 19.03 19.21
N GLY A 349 -25.92 19.23 20.49
CA GLY A 349 -26.15 18.28 21.58
C GLY A 349 -25.08 17.21 21.75
N ALA A 350 -24.01 17.22 20.96
CA ALA A 350 -22.86 16.33 21.18
C ALA A 350 -22.07 16.81 22.41
N ASP A 351 -21.88 15.92 23.40
CA ASP A 351 -20.99 16.18 24.53
C ASP A 351 -19.54 15.98 24.11
N VAL A 352 -18.81 17.06 23.88
CA VAL A 352 -17.40 17.05 23.50
C VAL A 352 -16.44 17.14 24.69
N THR A 353 -16.94 17.03 25.91
CA THR A 353 -16.13 17.10 27.13
C THR A 353 -15.59 15.73 27.58
N ALA A 354 -16.25 14.65 27.22
CA ALA A 354 -15.79 13.29 27.34
C ALA A 354 -15.31 12.78 25.98
N GLU A 355 -14.34 11.83 25.97
CA GLU A 355 -13.82 11.20 24.76
C GLU A 355 -14.87 11.06 23.67
N SER A 356 -14.48 11.45 22.46
CA SER A 356 -15.34 11.59 21.28
C SER A 356 -16.62 10.74 21.34
N SER A 357 -17.78 11.36 21.33
CA SER A 357 -18.99 10.61 21.07
C SER A 357 -18.89 10.05 19.65
N ALA A 358 -18.38 8.80 19.57
CA ALA A 358 -18.42 8.03 18.33
C ALA A 358 -19.90 7.90 17.94
N ALA A 359 -20.29 8.61 16.90
CA ALA A 359 -21.59 8.47 16.29
C ALA A 359 -21.56 7.30 15.31
#